data_9e6903d1c3785485b3c5085ec25720a1
#
_entry.id   9e6903d1c3785485b3c5085ec25720a1
#
_cell.length_a   1.000
_cell.length_b   1.000
_cell.length_c   1.000
_cell.angle_alpha   90.00
_cell.angle_beta   90.00
_cell.angle_gamma   90.00
#
_symmetry.space_group_name_H-M   'P 1'
#
loop_
_entity.id
_entity.type
_entity.pdbx_description
1 polymer ?
#
loop_
_entity_poly.entity_id
_entity_poly.type
_entity_poly.pdbx_seq_one_letter_code
_entity_poly.pdbx_strand_id
1 'polypeptide(L)'
;MDATASDLPATADICDDHDAEVVVLDPVFRSFGGRHAMAGTAVNLKLFEDNSLVREAVAEDGAGTVLVGVAGGSTRRAVVGDTLAAQAAANGWSGILVYGAVRDAAILATIDLAVHALATVPRK
;
A
#
# COMPACT_ATOMS: atom_id res chain seq x y z
N MET A 1 -5.17 -9.98 15.65
CA MET A 1 -3.79 -9.47 15.75
C MET A 1 -3.18 -9.39 14.37
N ASP A 2 -2.67 -8.23 14.00
CA ASP A 2 -2.04 -8.07 12.69
C ASP A 2 -0.70 -8.77 12.67
N ALA A 3 -0.38 -9.45 11.56
CA ALA A 3 0.92 -10.06 11.36
C ALA A 3 1.96 -8.97 11.15
N THR A 4 3.12 -9.11 11.78
CA THR A 4 4.28 -8.27 11.50
C THR A 4 5.01 -8.82 10.27
N ALA A 5 5.94 -8.05 9.71
CA ALA A 5 6.75 -8.49 8.56
C ALA A 5 7.49 -9.81 8.83
N SER A 6 7.92 -10.04 10.09
CA SER A 6 8.61 -11.28 10.48
C SER A 6 7.67 -12.50 10.57
N ASP A 7 6.36 -12.27 10.69
CA ASP A 7 5.37 -13.36 10.78
C ASP A 7 4.81 -13.75 9.41
N LEU A 8 5.10 -12.99 8.37
CA LEU A 8 4.62 -13.27 7.03
C LEU A 8 5.50 -14.31 6.34
N PRO A 9 4.91 -15.23 5.55
CA PRO A 9 5.70 -16.17 4.76
C PRO A 9 6.50 -15.44 3.69
N ALA A 10 7.63 -16.01 3.31
CA ALA A 10 8.41 -15.49 2.18
C ALA A 10 7.62 -15.66 0.89
N THR A 11 7.64 -14.64 0.04
CA THR A 11 6.91 -14.67 -1.25
C THR A 11 7.43 -15.78 -2.16
N ALA A 12 8.72 -16.09 -2.11
CA ALA A 12 9.30 -17.21 -2.87
C ALA A 12 8.65 -18.55 -2.46
N ASP A 13 8.46 -18.77 -1.17
CA ASP A 13 7.82 -20.00 -0.67
C ASP A 13 6.35 -20.09 -1.10
N ILE A 14 5.64 -18.97 -1.10
CA ILE A 14 4.26 -18.93 -1.59
C ILE A 14 4.20 -19.29 -3.07
N CYS A 15 5.10 -18.75 -3.88
CA CYS A 15 5.16 -19.06 -5.29
C CYS A 15 5.50 -20.54 -5.54
N ASP A 16 6.43 -21.11 -4.77
CA ASP A 16 6.80 -22.51 -4.88
C ASP A 16 5.64 -23.45 -4.53
N ASP A 17 4.90 -23.10 -3.47
CA ASP A 17 3.82 -23.95 -2.96
C ASP A 17 2.50 -23.79 -3.74
N HIS A 18 2.30 -22.63 -4.38
CA HIS A 18 1.03 -22.25 -5.00
C HIS A 18 1.19 -21.69 -6.42
N ASP A 19 2.18 -22.18 -7.16
CA ASP A 19 2.56 -21.62 -8.47
C ASP A 19 1.38 -21.50 -9.45
N ALA A 20 0.47 -22.46 -9.44
CA ALA A 20 -0.70 -22.44 -10.33
C ALA A 20 -1.79 -21.44 -9.93
N GLU A 21 -1.73 -20.92 -8.69
CA GLU A 21 -2.79 -20.08 -8.11
C GLU A 21 -2.38 -18.62 -7.98
N VAL A 22 -1.07 -18.33 -7.91
CA VAL A 22 -0.58 -16.96 -7.65
C VAL A 22 -0.46 -16.16 -8.92
N VAL A 23 -0.63 -14.85 -8.78
CA VAL A 23 -0.29 -13.85 -9.79
C VAL A 23 0.78 -12.95 -9.18
N VAL A 24 1.91 -12.85 -9.85
CA VAL A 24 3.03 -12.02 -9.40
C VAL A 24 2.94 -10.66 -10.09
N LEU A 25 2.94 -9.58 -9.31
CA LEU A 25 2.96 -8.23 -9.85
C LEU A 25 4.32 -7.96 -10.51
N ASP A 26 4.33 -7.11 -11.54
CA ASP A 26 5.57 -6.64 -12.13
C ASP A 26 6.46 -5.98 -11.07
N PRO A 27 7.80 -6.14 -11.15
CA PRO A 27 8.72 -5.62 -10.14
C PRO A 27 8.98 -4.12 -10.30
N VAL A 28 7.91 -3.33 -10.30
CA VAL A 28 7.96 -1.87 -10.50
C VAL A 28 7.71 -1.09 -9.22
N PHE A 29 7.25 -1.77 -8.15
CA PHE A 29 6.91 -1.13 -6.89
C PHE A 29 8.12 -0.97 -5.99
N ARG A 30 8.14 0.13 -5.24
CA ARG A 30 9.15 0.44 -4.23
C ARG A 30 8.47 0.62 -2.89
N SER A 31 9.18 0.28 -1.80
CA SER A 31 8.68 0.38 -0.43
C SER A 31 9.00 1.76 0.14
N PHE A 32 7.99 2.45 0.67
CA PHE A 32 8.11 3.78 1.26
C PHE A 32 7.69 3.83 2.73
N GLY A 33 6.86 2.88 3.19
CA GLY A 33 6.38 2.85 4.56
C GLY A 33 7.40 2.32 5.56
N GLY A 34 7.07 2.39 6.85
CA GLY A 34 7.90 1.86 7.93
C GLY A 34 7.93 0.34 7.97
N ARG A 35 6.91 -0.33 7.42
CA ARG A 35 6.92 -1.77 7.18
C ARG A 35 7.23 -2.01 5.71
N HIS A 36 7.96 -3.09 5.41
CA HIS A 36 8.35 -3.44 4.04
C HIS A 36 7.50 -4.57 3.44
N ALA A 37 6.71 -5.25 4.26
CA ALA A 37 5.86 -6.34 3.83
C ALA A 37 4.43 -6.16 4.33
N MET A 38 3.47 -6.66 3.59
CA MET A 38 2.06 -6.62 3.94
C MET A 38 1.35 -7.85 3.41
N ALA A 39 0.26 -8.21 4.07
CA ALA A 39 -0.63 -9.26 3.61
C ALA A 39 -2.05 -8.96 4.12
N GLY A 40 -3.04 -9.37 3.36
CA GLY A 40 -4.44 -9.19 3.72
C GLY A 40 -5.35 -9.32 2.51
N THR A 41 -6.65 -9.19 2.76
CA THR A 41 -7.64 -9.13 1.70
C THR A 41 -7.51 -7.79 0.96
N ALA A 42 -7.42 -7.82 -0.36
CA ALA A 42 -7.29 -6.61 -1.15
C ALA A 42 -8.64 -5.91 -1.29
N VAL A 43 -8.65 -4.61 -1.02
CA VAL A 43 -9.76 -3.70 -1.36
C VAL A 43 -9.26 -2.78 -2.46
N ASN A 44 -9.88 -2.87 -3.63
CA ASN A 44 -9.42 -2.17 -4.82
C ASN A 44 -10.17 -0.85 -4.99
N LEU A 45 -9.42 0.23 -5.25
CA LEU A 45 -9.97 1.52 -5.64
C LEU A 45 -9.39 1.91 -6.98
N LYS A 46 -10.25 2.29 -7.92
CA LYS A 46 -9.82 2.86 -9.19
C LYS A 46 -9.91 4.38 -9.09
N LEU A 47 -8.78 5.04 -9.31
CA LEU A 47 -8.68 6.50 -9.18
C LEU A 47 -7.66 7.05 -10.18
N PHE A 48 -7.72 8.35 -10.41
CA PHE A 48 -6.74 9.00 -11.28
C PHE A 48 -6.48 10.43 -10.81
N GLU A 49 -5.26 10.68 -10.31
CA GLU A 49 -4.77 11.99 -9.88
C GLU A 49 -5.65 12.70 -8.84
N ASP A 50 -6.44 11.93 -8.08
CA ASP A 50 -7.34 12.41 -7.05
C ASP A 50 -7.37 11.38 -5.91
N ASN A 51 -7.25 11.86 -4.68
CA ASN A 51 -7.17 11.00 -3.50
C ASN A 51 -8.47 10.88 -2.70
N SER A 52 -9.59 11.36 -3.22
CA SER A 52 -10.84 11.39 -2.46
C SER A 52 -11.32 9.99 -2.04
N LEU A 53 -11.21 8.99 -2.93
CA LEU A 53 -11.58 7.62 -2.61
C LEU A 53 -10.63 7.00 -1.58
N VAL A 54 -9.35 7.32 -1.63
CA VAL A 54 -8.38 6.88 -0.62
C VAL A 54 -8.74 7.46 0.74
N ARG A 55 -9.06 8.75 0.78
CA ARG A 55 -9.46 9.43 2.00
C ARG A 55 -10.69 8.81 2.64
N GLU A 56 -11.69 8.46 1.84
CA GLU A 56 -12.88 7.78 2.31
C GLU A 56 -12.56 6.38 2.85
N ALA A 57 -11.75 5.61 2.13
CA ALA A 57 -11.42 4.24 2.51
C ALA A 57 -10.64 4.17 3.83
N VAL A 58 -9.58 4.97 3.97
CA VAL A 58 -8.73 4.90 5.17
C VAL A 58 -9.42 5.39 6.43
N ALA A 59 -10.55 6.10 6.31
CA ALA A 59 -11.37 6.50 7.45
C ALA A 59 -12.12 5.33 8.07
N GLU A 60 -12.22 4.20 7.38
CA GLU A 60 -12.92 3.01 7.85
C GLU A 60 -11.95 2.01 8.49
N ASP A 61 -12.50 1.04 9.22
CA ASP A 61 -11.74 -0.07 9.78
C ASP A 61 -11.14 -0.90 8.64
N GLY A 62 -9.82 -1.05 8.66
CA GLY A 62 -9.06 -1.78 7.65
C GLY A 62 -8.39 -3.05 8.17
N ALA A 63 -8.80 -3.56 9.35
CA ALA A 63 -8.19 -4.75 9.95
C ALA A 63 -8.17 -5.93 8.96
N GLY A 64 -6.99 -6.52 8.76
CA GLY A 64 -6.81 -7.65 7.86
C GLY A 64 -6.90 -7.30 6.37
N THR A 65 -6.77 -6.03 6.00
CA THR A 65 -7.04 -5.54 4.64
C THR A 65 -5.85 -4.75 4.10
N VAL A 66 -5.58 -4.92 2.81
CA VAL A 66 -4.64 -4.11 2.05
C VAL A 66 -5.42 -3.23 1.08
N LEU A 67 -5.18 -1.92 1.12
CA LEU A 67 -5.78 -0.98 0.18
C LEU A 67 -4.98 -0.98 -1.11
N VAL A 68 -5.62 -1.29 -2.23
CA VAL A 68 -4.98 -1.31 -3.55
C VAL A 68 -5.55 -0.16 -4.38
N GLY A 69 -4.76 0.88 -4.58
CA GLY A 69 -5.12 2.04 -5.38
C GLY A 69 -4.62 1.88 -6.81
N VAL A 70 -5.54 1.66 -7.74
CA VAL A 70 -5.19 1.57 -9.17
C VAL A 70 -5.29 2.98 -9.76
N ALA A 71 -4.17 3.69 -9.76
CA ALA A 71 -4.07 5.12 -10.11
C ALA A 71 -3.57 5.37 -11.53
N GLY A 72 -3.76 4.40 -12.42
CA GLY A 72 -3.41 4.52 -13.84
C GLY A 72 -1.91 4.62 -14.14
N GLY A 73 -1.05 4.37 -13.15
CA GLY A 73 0.40 4.50 -13.30
C GLY A 73 0.89 5.96 -13.31
N SER A 74 0.01 6.92 -13.04
CA SER A 74 0.39 8.34 -13.07
C SER A 74 1.39 8.67 -11.96
N THR A 75 2.46 9.39 -12.33
CA THR A 75 3.44 9.93 -11.39
C THR A 75 3.40 11.46 -11.34
N ARG A 76 2.33 12.06 -11.87
CA ARG A 76 2.19 13.53 -11.85
C ARG A 76 1.63 14.04 -10.54
N ARG A 77 0.81 13.24 -9.86
CA ARG A 77 0.18 13.62 -8.60
C ARG A 77 0.27 12.48 -7.61
N ALA A 78 0.62 12.81 -6.38
CA ALA A 78 0.61 11.85 -5.28
C ALA A 78 -0.82 11.66 -4.78
N VAL A 79 -1.22 10.42 -4.56
CA VAL A 79 -2.56 10.07 -4.06
C VAL A 79 -2.55 9.63 -2.61
N VAL A 80 -1.38 9.39 -2.04
CA VAL A 80 -1.18 9.09 -0.61
C VAL A 80 -0.01 9.91 -0.08
N GLY A 81 -0.22 10.54 1.05
CA GLY A 81 0.83 11.21 1.81
C GLY A 81 0.79 10.78 3.27
N ASP A 82 1.50 11.51 4.12
CA ASP A 82 1.67 11.18 5.53
C ASP A 82 0.34 11.14 6.31
N THR A 83 -0.56 12.07 6.06
CA THR A 83 -1.84 12.16 6.77
C THR A 83 -2.72 10.94 6.51
N LEU A 84 -2.88 10.56 5.23
CA LEU A 84 -3.68 9.40 4.86
C LEU A 84 -3.04 8.10 5.34
N ALA A 85 -1.72 7.98 5.24
CA ALA A 85 -0.98 6.82 5.72
C ALA A 85 -1.10 6.67 7.24
N ALA A 86 -0.96 7.75 8.00
CA ALA A 86 -1.13 7.72 9.44
C ALA A 86 -2.54 7.30 9.85
N GLN A 87 -3.55 7.79 9.14
CA GLN A 87 -4.94 7.42 9.37
C GLN A 87 -5.19 5.93 9.07
N ALA A 88 -4.62 5.43 7.97
CA ALA A 88 -4.71 4.01 7.63
C ALA A 88 -4.07 3.13 8.71
N ALA A 89 -2.88 3.51 9.20
CA ALA A 89 -2.21 2.78 10.27
C ALA A 89 -3.06 2.78 11.54
N ALA A 90 -3.63 3.92 11.92
CA ALA A 90 -4.48 4.05 13.11
C ALA A 90 -5.76 3.20 13.00
N ASN A 91 -6.29 3.02 11.80
CA ASN A 91 -7.50 2.25 11.55
C ASN A 91 -7.23 0.77 11.20
N GLY A 92 -6.02 0.29 11.42
CA GLY A 92 -5.69 -1.13 11.35
C GLY A 92 -5.41 -1.69 9.97
N TRP A 93 -5.30 -0.85 8.94
CA TRP A 93 -4.94 -1.31 7.59
C TRP A 93 -3.56 -1.96 7.62
N SER A 94 -3.43 -3.09 6.93
CA SER A 94 -2.16 -3.82 6.85
C SER A 94 -1.15 -3.14 5.93
N GLY A 95 -1.65 -2.44 4.93
CA GLY A 95 -0.79 -1.72 4.00
C GLY A 95 -1.57 -1.05 2.89
N ILE A 96 -0.85 -0.27 2.09
CA ILE A 96 -1.36 0.42 0.90
C ILE A 96 -0.43 0.10 -0.26
N LEU A 97 -1.00 -0.35 -1.36
CA LEU A 97 -0.31 -0.57 -2.63
C LEU A 97 -0.91 0.38 -3.66
N VAL A 98 -0.09 1.25 -4.24
CA VAL A 98 -0.55 2.25 -5.21
C VAL A 98 0.14 2.04 -6.54
N TYR A 99 -0.62 1.76 -7.59
CA TYR A 99 -0.10 1.84 -8.96
C TYR A 99 -0.14 3.29 -9.42
N GLY A 100 0.76 4.07 -8.85
CA GLY A 100 0.85 5.52 -8.98
C GLY A 100 1.90 6.06 -8.03
N ALA A 101 1.74 7.30 -7.58
CA ALA A 101 2.73 8.00 -6.76
C ALA A 101 2.22 8.33 -5.35
N VAL A 102 3.17 8.43 -4.43
CA VAL A 102 2.97 8.92 -3.06
C VAL A 102 3.84 10.15 -2.82
N ARG A 103 3.69 10.80 -1.68
CA ARG A 103 4.57 11.89 -1.24
C ARG A 103 4.95 11.72 0.22
N ASP A 104 5.79 12.62 0.73
CA ASP A 104 6.23 12.63 2.12
C ASP A 104 7.04 11.36 2.49
N ALA A 105 7.93 10.91 1.60
CA ALA A 105 8.63 9.65 1.75
C ALA A 105 9.38 9.53 3.08
N ALA A 106 10.02 10.61 3.55
CA ALA A 106 10.75 10.60 4.81
C ALA A 106 9.82 10.36 6.01
N ILE A 107 8.62 10.94 5.98
CA ILE A 107 7.62 10.76 7.04
C ILE A 107 6.97 9.39 6.92
N LEU A 108 6.65 8.94 5.70
CA LEU A 108 6.09 7.60 5.47
C LEU A 108 6.97 6.52 6.09
N ALA A 109 8.29 6.66 5.99
CA ALA A 109 9.24 5.70 6.54
C ALA A 109 9.13 5.55 8.06
N THR A 110 8.52 6.50 8.76
CA THR A 110 8.32 6.45 10.22
C THR A 110 6.95 5.88 10.62
N ILE A 111 6.06 5.66 9.67
CA ILE A 111 4.70 5.18 9.95
C ILE A 111 4.67 3.66 9.93
N ASP A 112 4.06 3.05 10.94
CA ASP A 112 3.92 1.60 11.08
C ASP A 112 2.86 1.05 10.12
N LEU A 113 3.18 1.10 8.83
CA LEU A 113 2.34 0.71 7.72
C LEU A 113 3.22 0.38 6.52
N ALA A 114 2.90 -0.66 5.77
CA ALA A 114 3.53 -0.89 4.48
C ALA A 114 2.89 0.04 3.44
N VAL A 115 3.72 0.73 2.67
CA VAL A 115 3.27 1.59 1.57
C VAL A 115 4.17 1.29 0.38
N HIS A 116 3.61 0.69 -0.65
CA HIS A 116 4.32 0.40 -1.90
C HIS A 116 3.73 1.22 -3.03
N ALA A 117 4.58 1.82 -3.84
CA ALA A 117 4.17 2.69 -4.96
C ALA A 117 5.24 2.72 -6.03
N LEU A 118 4.94 3.35 -7.16
CA LEU A 118 5.89 3.48 -8.27
C LEU A 118 6.96 4.53 -7.98
N ALA A 119 6.58 5.63 -7.36
CA ALA A 119 7.46 6.77 -7.14
C ALA A 119 6.95 7.68 -6.04
N THR A 120 7.79 8.62 -5.62
CA THR A 120 7.41 9.73 -4.76
C THR A 120 7.45 11.04 -5.57
N VAL A 121 6.40 11.85 -5.45
CA VAL A 121 6.30 13.17 -6.08
C VAL A 121 5.66 14.14 -5.10
N PRO A 122 6.02 15.43 -5.11
CA PRO A 122 5.57 16.35 -4.06
C PRO A 122 4.15 16.90 -4.24
N ARG A 123 3.56 16.76 -5.41
CA ARG A 123 2.27 17.37 -5.74
C ARG A 123 1.12 16.39 -5.56
N LYS A 124 0.17 16.77 -4.72
CA LYS A 124 -1.07 16.00 -4.63
C LYS A 124 -2.10 16.50 -5.63
#